data_38c783684edf659a8bada96fe6d8be3e
#
_entry.id   38c783684edf659a8bada96fe6d8be3e
#
_cell.length_a   1.000
_cell.length_b   1.000
_cell.length_c   1.000
_cell.angle_alpha   90.00
_cell.angle_beta   90.00
_cell.angle_gamma   90.00
#
_symmetry.space_group_name_H-M   'P 1'
#
loop_
_entity.id
_entity.type
_entity.pdbx_description
1 polymer ?
#
loop_
_entity_poly.entity_id
_entity_poly.type
_entity_poly.pdbx_seq_one_letter_code
_entity_poly.pdbx_strand_id
1 'polypeptide(L)'
;MIATTVAGLGMGAAVAAPIPMRQEATQITLQGAVNVRDVGGYATYTGDSTQAGKVIRSDALGKLTDADVQKLGTLGIQTVVDFRTAPEVQGLGADKLPAGVTAVSRPIDDGGIYLKTAQAIGSKDPVQQQALLGDGKAEQIMKNAYTNFLSADATAKFAQTIKDVAAAPGAILYHCTSGKDRTGWMTYVLLQAVGVPESVARQDYLLSNQYRAASDAALRAQLKAAGIMQNPDLLIPLQIVSDEYLDVAVAQMKQQYGDFGKYLSKGLGLDAGTILKLHHNFVG
;
A
#
# COMPACT_ATOMS: atom_id res chain seq x y z
N MET A 1 67.94 -33.31 1.30
CA MET A 1 66.89 -32.58 0.57
C MET A 1 65.58 -32.94 1.22
N ILE A 2 65.02 -32.01 1.99
CA ILE A 2 63.72 -32.17 2.67
C ILE A 2 62.77 -31.27 1.91
N ALA A 3 61.75 -31.87 1.26
CA ALA A 3 60.70 -31.15 0.57
C ALA A 3 59.58 -30.80 1.52
N THR A 4 59.35 -29.50 1.71
CA THR A 4 58.26 -28.97 2.52
C THR A 4 57.02 -28.74 1.63
N THR A 5 55.98 -29.51 1.85
CA THR A 5 54.68 -29.33 1.19
C THR A 5 53.87 -28.26 1.92
N VAL A 6 53.56 -27.15 1.23
CA VAL A 6 52.64 -26.10 1.76
C VAL A 6 51.22 -26.51 1.37
N ALA A 7 50.39 -26.80 2.34
CA ALA A 7 48.96 -27.03 2.15
C ALA A 7 48.25 -25.66 2.05
N GLY A 8 47.70 -25.37 0.89
CA GLY A 8 46.86 -24.19 0.67
C GLY A 8 45.47 -24.42 1.27
N LEU A 9 45.12 -23.63 2.26
CA LEU A 9 43.74 -23.52 2.79
C LEU A 9 42.90 -22.72 1.77
N GLY A 10 42.12 -23.43 0.96
CA GLY A 10 41.08 -22.82 0.15
C GLY A 10 39.95 -22.29 1.02
N MET A 11 39.84 -21.00 1.14
CA MET A 11 38.63 -20.37 1.71
C MET A 11 37.50 -20.53 0.68
N GLY A 12 36.63 -21.54 0.92
CA GLY A 12 35.38 -21.66 0.20
C GLY A 12 34.48 -20.48 0.57
N ALA A 13 34.16 -19.63 -0.41
CA ALA A 13 33.12 -18.64 -0.27
C ALA A 13 31.80 -19.36 0.05
N ALA A 14 31.25 -19.12 1.21
CA ALA A 14 29.91 -19.59 1.57
C ALA A 14 28.91 -18.92 0.59
N VAL A 15 28.40 -19.71 -0.34
CA VAL A 15 27.26 -19.29 -1.17
C VAL A 15 26.09 -19.19 -0.21
N ALA A 16 25.61 -17.97 0.02
CA ALA A 16 24.40 -17.75 0.80
C ALA A 16 23.27 -18.59 0.20
N ALA A 17 22.61 -19.39 1.05
CA ALA A 17 21.45 -20.18 0.62
C ALA A 17 20.41 -19.21 0.02
N PRO A 18 19.72 -19.57 -1.07
CA PRO A 18 18.67 -18.75 -1.63
C PRO A 18 17.63 -18.53 -0.53
N ILE A 19 17.33 -17.24 -0.27
CA ILE A 19 16.25 -16.86 0.64
C ILE A 19 14.99 -17.55 0.12
N PRO A 20 14.29 -18.35 0.97
CA PRO A 20 13.10 -19.05 0.50
C PRO A 20 12.13 -18.01 -0.04
N MET A 21 11.83 -18.11 -1.32
CA MET A 21 10.94 -17.24 -2.03
C MET A 21 9.53 -17.41 -1.43
N ARG A 22 9.14 -16.46 -0.57
CA ARG A 22 7.84 -15.88 -0.47
C ARG A 22 6.61 -16.80 -0.38
N GLN A 23 5.88 -16.67 0.70
CA GLN A 23 4.43 -16.86 0.69
C GLN A 23 3.80 -15.54 0.18
N GLU A 24 2.92 -15.60 -0.83
CA GLU A 24 2.20 -14.42 -1.30
C GLU A 24 1.24 -13.93 -0.23
N ALA A 25 1.02 -12.60 -0.17
CA ALA A 25 -0.02 -12.04 0.67
C ALA A 25 -1.32 -12.83 0.47
N THR A 26 -1.96 -13.22 1.57
CA THR A 26 -3.19 -14.00 1.47
C THR A 26 -4.35 -13.08 1.10
N GLN A 27 -4.89 -13.24 -0.10
CA GLN A 27 -6.07 -12.50 -0.54
C GLN A 27 -7.27 -12.83 0.33
N ILE A 28 -7.99 -11.80 0.74
CA ILE A 28 -9.28 -11.91 1.43
C ILE A 28 -10.37 -11.52 0.43
N THR A 29 -11.06 -12.51 -0.13
CA THR A 29 -12.13 -12.28 -1.11
C THR A 29 -13.35 -11.69 -0.44
N LEU A 30 -13.76 -10.48 -0.85
CA LEU A 30 -15.00 -9.81 -0.48
C LEU A 30 -15.79 -9.47 -1.75
N GLN A 31 -17.10 -9.22 -1.60
CA GLN A 31 -17.98 -8.85 -2.72
C GLN A 31 -17.89 -7.35 -3.00
N GLY A 32 -17.79 -6.53 -1.97
CA GLY A 32 -17.80 -5.08 -2.05
C GLY A 32 -16.43 -4.41 -2.05
N ALA A 33 -15.34 -5.19 -1.94
CA ALA A 33 -13.96 -4.71 -2.01
C ALA A 33 -13.09 -5.76 -2.70
N VAL A 34 -12.13 -5.34 -3.52
CA VAL A 34 -11.36 -6.24 -4.40
C VAL A 34 -9.87 -6.30 -4.08
N ASN A 35 -9.31 -5.28 -3.43
CA ASN A 35 -7.88 -5.17 -3.14
C ASN A 35 -7.57 -5.45 -1.66
N VAL A 36 -8.21 -6.49 -1.12
CA VAL A 36 -8.12 -6.85 0.30
C VAL A 36 -7.16 -8.02 0.50
N ARG A 37 -6.19 -7.87 1.40
CA ARG A 37 -5.23 -8.92 1.73
C ARG A 37 -4.61 -8.77 3.11
N ASP A 38 -4.24 -9.90 3.69
CA ASP A 38 -3.38 -9.99 4.86
C ASP A 38 -1.93 -9.73 4.45
N VAL A 39 -1.20 -8.92 5.22
CA VAL A 39 0.21 -8.55 4.98
C VAL A 39 1.17 -9.48 5.75
N GLY A 40 0.69 -10.60 6.24
CA GLY A 40 1.48 -11.65 6.88
C GLY A 40 2.18 -12.59 5.90
N GLY A 41 3.17 -13.35 6.39
CA GLY A 41 3.89 -14.37 5.65
C GLY A 41 5.11 -13.89 4.86
N TYR A 42 5.49 -12.63 4.94
CA TYR A 42 6.70 -12.11 4.29
C TYR A 42 7.95 -12.36 5.12
N ALA A 43 8.95 -13.03 4.55
CA ALA A 43 10.22 -13.28 5.20
C ALA A 43 11.02 -11.98 5.42
N THR A 44 11.65 -11.86 6.58
CA THR A 44 12.56 -10.77 6.94
C THR A 44 14.03 -11.18 6.68
N TYR A 45 14.95 -10.22 6.73
CA TYR A 45 16.38 -10.48 6.65
C TYR A 45 16.93 -11.34 7.81
N THR A 46 16.21 -11.40 8.94
CA THR A 46 16.59 -12.21 10.11
C THR A 46 16.14 -13.67 9.99
N GLY A 47 15.33 -14.01 9.00
CA GLY A 47 14.78 -15.34 8.81
C GLY A 47 13.39 -15.55 9.42
N ASP A 48 12.91 -14.58 10.18
CA ASP A 48 11.54 -14.55 10.71
C ASP A 48 10.55 -14.15 9.60
N SER A 49 9.26 -14.14 9.91
CA SER A 49 8.23 -13.71 8.94
C SER A 49 7.21 -12.77 9.59
N THR A 50 6.59 -11.91 8.77
CA THR A 50 5.44 -11.13 9.23
C THR A 50 4.28 -12.05 9.60
N GLN A 51 3.63 -11.78 10.74
CA GLN A 51 2.55 -12.61 11.28
C GLN A 51 1.25 -12.38 10.53
N ALA A 52 0.60 -13.46 10.13
CA ALA A 52 -0.75 -13.42 9.57
C ALA A 52 -1.79 -12.96 10.61
N GLY A 53 -2.84 -12.28 10.16
CA GLY A 53 -3.91 -11.80 11.02
C GLY A 53 -3.56 -10.58 11.87
N LYS A 54 -2.44 -9.91 11.61
CA LYS A 54 -2.02 -8.69 12.33
C LYS A 54 -2.29 -7.42 11.55
N VAL A 55 -2.00 -7.44 10.25
CA VAL A 55 -2.16 -6.28 9.39
C VAL A 55 -2.90 -6.67 8.13
N ILE A 56 -4.01 -6.00 7.88
CA ILE A 56 -4.83 -6.17 6.69
C ILE A 56 -4.84 -4.85 5.93
N ARG A 57 -4.70 -4.89 4.61
CA ARG A 57 -4.87 -3.74 3.74
C ARG A 57 -6.04 -3.92 2.81
N SER A 58 -6.70 -2.81 2.43
CA SER A 58 -7.92 -2.85 1.63
C SER A 58 -8.08 -1.61 0.73
N ASP A 59 -8.98 -1.70 -0.23
CA ASP A 59 -9.70 -0.57 -0.83
C ASP A 59 -10.91 -0.17 0.05
N ALA A 60 -11.67 0.83 -0.38
CA ALA A 60 -12.76 1.43 0.40
C ALA A 60 -13.84 0.40 0.79
N LEU A 61 -14.31 0.49 2.03
CA LEU A 61 -15.25 -0.46 2.64
C LEU A 61 -16.72 -0.02 2.56
N GLY A 62 -17.02 1.12 1.92
CA GLY A 62 -18.38 1.65 1.83
C GLY A 62 -19.37 0.80 1.04
N LYS A 63 -18.87 -0.08 0.16
CA LYS A 63 -19.70 -0.96 -0.69
C LYS A 63 -19.81 -2.40 -0.16
N LEU A 64 -19.31 -2.68 1.05
CA LEU A 64 -19.37 -4.02 1.62
C LEU A 64 -20.83 -4.48 1.76
N THR A 65 -21.04 -5.77 1.49
CA THR A 65 -22.31 -6.46 1.80
C THR A 65 -22.33 -6.87 3.27
N ASP A 66 -23.51 -7.25 3.79
CA ASP A 66 -23.61 -7.76 5.15
C ASP A 66 -22.77 -9.03 5.35
N ALA A 67 -22.66 -9.87 4.32
CA ALA A 67 -21.79 -11.05 4.33
C ALA A 67 -20.30 -10.68 4.43
N ASP A 68 -19.87 -9.61 3.74
CA ASP A 68 -18.50 -9.09 3.86
C ASP A 68 -18.22 -8.56 5.27
N VAL A 69 -19.17 -7.81 5.85
CA VAL A 69 -19.05 -7.28 7.20
C VAL A 69 -18.95 -8.42 8.22
N GLN A 70 -19.76 -9.47 8.08
CA GLN A 70 -19.66 -10.66 8.91
C GLN A 70 -18.29 -11.34 8.76
N LYS A 71 -17.80 -11.49 7.52
CA LYS A 71 -16.48 -12.06 7.25
C LYS A 71 -15.36 -11.24 7.88
N LEU A 72 -15.37 -9.90 7.75
CA LEU A 72 -14.42 -9.03 8.43
C LEU A 72 -14.44 -9.20 9.95
N GLY A 73 -15.63 -9.42 10.54
CA GLY A 73 -15.80 -9.69 11.97
C GLY A 73 -15.06 -10.93 12.45
N THR A 74 -14.78 -11.91 11.57
CA THR A 74 -14.02 -13.13 11.92
C THR A 74 -12.51 -12.95 11.89
N LEU A 75 -12.01 -11.82 11.37
CA LEU A 75 -10.57 -11.57 11.17
C LEU A 75 -9.88 -10.95 12.39
N GLY A 76 -10.59 -10.74 13.50
CA GLY A 76 -10.01 -10.15 14.71
C GLY A 76 -9.60 -8.68 14.57
N ILE A 77 -10.15 -7.97 13.56
CA ILE A 77 -9.88 -6.56 13.32
C ILE A 77 -10.46 -5.74 14.48
N GLN A 78 -9.61 -4.97 15.14
CA GLN A 78 -10.03 -4.06 16.23
C GLN A 78 -10.09 -2.61 15.79
N THR A 79 -9.27 -2.24 14.82
CA THR A 79 -9.17 -0.86 14.33
C THR A 79 -9.11 -0.83 12.82
N VAL A 80 -9.89 0.08 12.23
CA VAL A 80 -9.82 0.41 10.80
C VAL A 80 -9.36 1.85 10.65
N VAL A 81 -8.28 2.06 9.92
CA VAL A 81 -7.71 3.39 9.61
C VAL A 81 -8.05 3.76 8.17
N ASP A 82 -8.85 4.81 8.01
CA ASP A 82 -9.28 5.33 6.70
C ASP A 82 -8.43 6.54 6.29
N PHE A 83 -7.65 6.40 5.21
CA PHE A 83 -6.83 7.47 4.64
C PHE A 83 -7.59 8.37 3.66
N ARG A 84 -8.87 8.12 3.42
CA ARG A 84 -9.67 8.90 2.47
C ARG A 84 -9.94 10.30 3.00
N THR A 85 -9.95 11.24 2.06
CA THR A 85 -10.37 12.63 2.30
C THR A 85 -11.91 12.74 2.39
N ALA A 86 -12.41 13.83 2.93
CA ALA A 86 -13.85 14.04 3.06
C ALA A 86 -14.63 13.94 1.72
N PRO A 87 -14.14 14.50 0.58
CA PRO A 87 -14.81 14.33 -0.70
C PRO A 87 -14.90 12.85 -1.16
N GLU A 88 -13.86 12.05 -0.88
CA GLU A 88 -13.87 10.62 -1.20
C GLU A 88 -14.93 9.87 -0.39
N VAL A 89 -15.02 10.16 0.91
CA VAL A 89 -16.02 9.53 1.79
C VAL A 89 -17.43 9.97 1.39
N GLN A 90 -17.64 11.25 1.06
CA GLN A 90 -18.94 11.75 0.58
C GLN A 90 -19.39 11.07 -0.71
N GLY A 91 -18.47 10.85 -1.66
CA GLY A 91 -18.80 10.25 -2.95
C GLY A 91 -18.91 8.72 -2.96
N LEU A 92 -18.19 8.03 -2.06
CA LEU A 92 -18.09 6.58 -2.04
C LEU A 92 -18.82 5.92 -0.85
N GLY A 93 -19.31 6.71 0.07
CA GLY A 93 -19.96 6.26 1.30
C GLY A 93 -18.97 5.99 2.44
N ALA A 94 -19.49 6.08 3.67
CA ALA A 94 -18.77 5.70 4.88
C ALA A 94 -18.52 4.17 4.90
N ASP A 95 -17.49 3.77 5.64
CA ASP A 95 -17.18 2.35 5.80
C ASP A 95 -18.29 1.60 6.54
N LYS A 96 -18.56 0.38 6.08
CA LYS A 96 -19.44 -0.57 6.76
C LYS A 96 -18.55 -1.52 7.57
N LEU A 97 -18.58 -1.38 8.88
CA LEU A 97 -17.69 -2.10 9.78
C LEU A 97 -18.46 -3.05 10.70
N PRO A 98 -17.83 -4.15 11.13
CA PRO A 98 -18.38 -5.01 12.17
C PRO A 98 -18.57 -4.23 13.49
N ALA A 99 -19.54 -4.66 14.29
CA ALA A 99 -19.73 -4.09 15.62
C ALA A 99 -18.48 -4.25 16.50
N GLY A 100 -18.14 -3.21 17.27
CA GLY A 100 -16.98 -3.20 18.17
C GLY A 100 -15.65 -2.80 17.50
N VAL A 101 -15.61 -2.64 16.18
CA VAL A 101 -14.42 -2.14 15.47
C VAL A 101 -14.32 -0.62 15.63
N THR A 102 -13.15 -0.14 16.01
CA THR A 102 -12.84 1.29 16.11
C THR A 102 -12.51 1.87 14.73
N ALA A 103 -13.30 2.83 14.27
CA ALA A 103 -13.02 3.59 13.05
C ALA A 103 -12.12 4.79 13.36
N VAL A 104 -11.00 4.92 12.63
CA VAL A 104 -10.06 6.05 12.75
C VAL A 104 -9.96 6.77 11.41
N SER A 105 -10.49 7.98 11.32
CA SER A 105 -10.29 8.84 10.15
C SER A 105 -8.91 9.48 10.22
N ARG A 106 -8.10 9.26 9.16
CA ARG A 106 -6.74 9.79 9.06
C ARG A 106 -6.47 10.25 7.62
N PRO A 107 -7.20 11.27 7.14
CA PRO A 107 -7.20 11.65 5.74
C PRO A 107 -5.81 12.11 5.28
N ILE A 108 -5.33 11.50 4.21
CA ILE A 108 -4.10 11.87 3.50
C ILE A 108 -4.49 12.38 2.12
N ASP A 109 -4.01 13.57 1.77
CA ASP A 109 -4.27 14.17 0.47
C ASP A 109 -3.74 13.27 -0.65
N ASP A 110 -4.61 12.95 -1.61
CA ASP A 110 -4.33 12.10 -2.77
C ASP A 110 -3.73 12.88 -3.96
N GLY A 111 -3.36 14.14 -3.76
CA GLY A 111 -2.87 15.01 -4.85
C GLY A 111 -3.96 15.39 -5.86
N GLY A 112 -5.22 15.24 -5.49
CA GLY A 112 -6.38 15.57 -6.33
C GLY A 112 -6.79 14.47 -7.31
N ILE A 113 -6.28 13.23 -7.16
CA ILE A 113 -6.63 12.09 -8.03
C ILE A 113 -8.15 11.91 -8.07
N TYR A 114 -8.79 11.82 -6.89
CA TYR A 114 -10.23 11.59 -6.81
C TYR A 114 -11.06 12.68 -7.50
N LEU A 115 -10.79 13.94 -7.17
CA LEU A 115 -11.54 15.07 -7.73
C LEU A 115 -11.36 15.22 -9.24
N LYS A 116 -10.13 15.07 -9.75
CA LYS A 116 -9.85 15.14 -11.19
C LYS A 116 -10.47 13.97 -11.95
N THR A 117 -10.45 12.77 -11.40
CA THR A 117 -11.14 11.61 -11.95
C THR A 117 -12.64 11.85 -12.01
N ALA A 118 -13.24 12.31 -10.92
CA ALA A 118 -14.66 12.62 -10.85
C ALA A 118 -15.05 13.73 -11.84
N GLN A 119 -14.23 14.77 -11.98
CA GLN A 119 -14.43 15.85 -12.94
C GLN A 119 -14.37 15.35 -14.38
N ALA A 120 -13.38 14.51 -14.73
CA ALA A 120 -13.25 13.95 -16.06
C ALA A 120 -14.46 13.08 -16.44
N ILE A 121 -14.86 12.17 -15.55
CA ILE A 121 -16.03 11.30 -15.74
C ILE A 121 -17.32 12.15 -15.81
N GLY A 122 -17.48 13.08 -14.88
CA GLY A 122 -18.66 13.91 -14.74
C GLY A 122 -18.88 14.89 -15.89
N SER A 123 -17.81 15.31 -16.59
CA SER A 123 -17.88 16.20 -17.73
C SER A 123 -18.67 15.60 -18.91
N LYS A 124 -18.57 14.30 -19.12
CA LYS A 124 -19.13 13.57 -20.28
C LYS A 124 -18.69 14.16 -21.62
N ASP A 125 -17.62 14.94 -21.62
CA ASP A 125 -17.08 15.66 -22.77
C ASP A 125 -15.69 15.13 -23.11
N PRO A 126 -15.51 14.47 -24.27
CA PRO A 126 -14.22 13.90 -24.68
C PRO A 126 -13.09 14.92 -24.73
N VAL A 127 -13.39 16.18 -25.09
CA VAL A 127 -12.38 17.25 -25.18
C VAL A 127 -11.89 17.61 -23.78
N GLN A 128 -12.80 17.76 -22.81
CA GLN A 128 -12.43 18.02 -21.43
C GLN A 128 -11.71 16.82 -20.79
N GLN A 129 -12.14 15.60 -21.08
CA GLN A 129 -11.50 14.38 -20.61
C GLN A 129 -10.05 14.28 -21.09
N GLN A 130 -9.82 14.52 -22.40
CA GLN A 130 -8.48 14.59 -22.96
C GLN A 130 -7.66 15.74 -22.35
N ALA A 131 -8.27 16.91 -22.15
CA ALA A 131 -7.60 18.06 -21.55
C ALA A 131 -7.18 17.82 -20.09
N LEU A 132 -7.93 17.02 -19.35
CA LEU A 132 -7.66 16.72 -17.93
C LEU A 132 -6.68 15.55 -17.75
N LEU A 133 -6.79 14.51 -18.56
CA LEU A 133 -6.11 13.23 -18.34
C LEU A 133 -5.15 12.81 -19.47
N GLY A 134 -5.30 13.36 -20.67
CA GLY A 134 -4.48 13.01 -21.82
C GLY A 134 -3.07 13.58 -21.76
N ASP A 135 -2.23 13.19 -22.74
CA ASP A 135 -0.89 13.73 -22.97
C ASP A 135 0.03 13.67 -21.75
N GLY A 136 0.00 12.55 -21.01
CA GLY A 136 0.82 12.33 -19.81
C GLY A 136 0.32 13.03 -18.53
N LYS A 137 -0.83 13.70 -18.57
CA LYS A 137 -1.35 14.43 -17.40
C LYS A 137 -1.83 13.49 -16.29
N ALA A 138 -2.44 12.36 -16.66
CA ALA A 138 -2.85 11.36 -15.69
C ALA A 138 -1.65 10.78 -14.93
N GLU A 139 -0.55 10.47 -15.62
CA GLU A 139 0.71 10.05 -15.03
C GLU A 139 1.31 11.13 -14.13
N GLN A 140 1.25 12.39 -14.56
CA GLN A 140 1.76 13.52 -13.76
C GLN A 140 0.94 13.72 -12.49
N ILE A 141 -0.39 13.54 -12.54
CA ILE A 141 -1.26 13.54 -11.35
C ILE A 141 -0.78 12.48 -10.35
N MET A 142 -0.50 11.26 -10.84
CA MET A 142 0.01 10.18 -9.99
C MET A 142 1.35 10.55 -9.37
N LYS A 143 2.32 11.01 -10.16
CA LYS A 143 3.65 11.42 -9.66
C LYS A 143 3.56 12.51 -8.58
N ASN A 144 2.68 13.48 -8.76
CA ASN A 144 2.45 14.53 -7.77
C ASN A 144 1.88 13.98 -6.46
N ALA A 145 0.96 13.01 -6.53
CA ALA A 145 0.42 12.34 -5.34
C ALA A 145 1.52 11.60 -4.56
N TYR A 146 2.40 10.87 -5.26
CA TYR A 146 3.52 10.16 -4.61
C TYR A 146 4.55 11.10 -4.00
N THR A 147 4.80 12.27 -4.62
CA THR A 147 5.61 13.33 -4.00
C THR A 147 4.94 13.82 -2.70
N ASN A 148 3.61 13.99 -2.71
CA ASN A 148 2.86 14.48 -1.55
C ASN A 148 2.85 13.52 -0.36
N PHE A 149 3.08 12.22 -0.57
CA PHE A 149 3.20 11.23 0.53
C PHE A 149 4.36 11.53 1.48
N LEU A 150 5.33 12.32 1.05
CA LEU A 150 6.46 12.81 1.85
C LEU A 150 6.23 14.22 2.43
N SER A 151 5.04 14.80 2.28
CA SER A 151 4.69 16.04 2.99
C SER A 151 4.70 15.81 4.51
N ALA A 152 4.91 16.86 5.29
CA ALA A 152 4.93 16.75 6.76
C ALA A 152 3.63 16.16 7.32
N ASP A 153 2.48 16.57 6.76
CA ASP A 153 1.16 16.08 7.16
C ASP A 153 0.98 14.57 6.86
N ALA A 154 1.28 14.14 5.62
CA ALA A 154 1.17 12.73 5.23
C ALA A 154 2.15 11.86 6.02
N THR A 155 3.40 12.30 6.18
CA THR A 155 4.43 11.60 6.95
C THR A 155 4.00 11.39 8.41
N ALA A 156 3.44 12.41 9.07
CA ALA A 156 2.92 12.30 10.43
C ALA A 156 1.77 11.27 10.55
N LYS A 157 0.89 11.22 9.56
CA LYS A 157 -0.24 10.29 9.51
C LYS A 157 0.19 8.84 9.27
N PHE A 158 1.15 8.62 8.38
CA PHE A 158 1.78 7.31 8.21
C PHE A 158 2.52 6.86 9.47
N ALA A 159 3.30 7.76 10.09
CA ALA A 159 3.99 7.49 11.35
C ALA A 159 3.02 7.05 12.45
N GLN A 160 1.91 7.76 12.62
CA GLN A 160 0.91 7.40 13.62
C GLN A 160 0.29 6.03 13.32
N THR A 161 0.03 5.70 12.04
CA THR A 161 -0.50 4.38 11.66
C THR A 161 0.49 3.26 11.98
N ILE A 162 1.80 3.47 11.77
CA ILE A 162 2.84 2.50 12.16
C ILE A 162 2.88 2.33 13.68
N LYS A 163 2.76 3.43 14.44
CA LYS A 163 2.69 3.38 15.92
C LYS A 163 1.45 2.64 16.41
N ASP A 164 0.32 2.81 15.74
CA ASP A 164 -0.90 2.06 16.06
C ASP A 164 -0.69 0.55 15.81
N VAL A 165 -0.08 0.16 14.69
CA VAL A 165 0.29 -1.25 14.43
C VAL A 165 1.23 -1.79 15.50
N ALA A 166 2.23 -1.00 15.93
CA ALA A 166 3.18 -1.39 16.96
C ALA A 166 2.52 -1.57 18.35
N ALA A 167 1.40 -0.90 18.62
CA ALA A 167 0.70 -0.92 19.91
C ALA A 167 -0.59 -1.78 19.89
N ALA A 168 -1.02 -2.26 18.73
CA ALA A 168 -2.32 -2.93 18.58
C ALA A 168 -2.35 -4.28 19.32
N PRO A 169 -3.36 -4.53 20.15
CA PRO A 169 -3.54 -5.84 20.77
C PRO A 169 -4.15 -6.88 19.81
N GLY A 170 -4.74 -6.44 18.70
CA GLY A 170 -5.34 -7.28 17.66
C GLY A 170 -5.02 -6.78 16.26
N ALA A 171 -5.76 -7.25 15.25
CA ALA A 171 -5.53 -6.86 13.87
C ALA A 171 -5.89 -5.39 13.61
N ILE A 172 -5.08 -4.74 12.78
CA ILE A 172 -5.38 -3.43 12.18
C ILE A 172 -5.64 -3.60 10.69
N LEU A 173 -6.72 -2.98 10.21
CA LEU A 173 -6.93 -2.77 8.78
C LEU A 173 -6.70 -1.30 8.46
N TYR A 174 -5.96 -1.01 7.39
CA TYR A 174 -5.89 0.34 6.85
C TYR A 174 -6.20 0.34 5.36
N HIS A 175 -6.83 1.41 4.90
CA HIS A 175 -7.24 1.53 3.50
C HIS A 175 -7.28 2.99 3.02
N CYS A 176 -7.44 3.14 1.71
CA CYS A 176 -7.82 4.38 1.05
C CYS A 176 -8.95 4.09 0.05
N THR A 177 -9.09 4.86 -1.01
CA THR A 177 -10.13 4.64 -2.03
C THR A 177 -9.91 3.35 -2.82
N SER A 178 -8.74 3.20 -3.44
CA SER A 178 -8.42 2.02 -4.27
C SER A 178 -7.52 1.01 -3.56
N GLY A 179 -7.06 1.31 -2.34
CA GLY A 179 -6.15 0.45 -1.59
C GLY A 179 -4.78 0.26 -2.22
N LYS A 180 -4.40 1.10 -3.21
CA LYS A 180 -3.18 0.90 -4.00
C LYS A 180 -2.07 1.91 -3.71
N ASP A 181 -2.38 3.22 -3.60
CA ASP A 181 -1.39 4.29 -3.50
C ASP A 181 -1.01 4.61 -2.06
N ARG A 182 -1.82 5.36 -1.30
CA ARG A 182 -1.58 5.68 0.13
C ARG A 182 -1.40 4.43 0.97
N THR A 183 -2.30 3.47 0.78
CA THR A 183 -2.25 2.13 1.37
C THR A 183 -1.00 1.36 0.93
N GLY A 184 -0.62 1.50 -0.34
CA GLY A 184 0.58 0.87 -0.91
C GLY A 184 1.86 1.43 -0.33
N TRP A 185 2.00 2.76 -0.25
CA TRP A 185 3.14 3.41 0.39
C TRP A 185 3.25 3.04 1.88
N MET A 186 2.12 3.08 2.60
CA MET A 186 2.07 2.65 4.01
C MET A 186 2.59 1.22 4.18
N THR A 187 2.13 0.27 3.35
CA THR A 187 2.57 -1.13 3.41
C THR A 187 4.04 -1.29 3.04
N TYR A 188 4.49 -0.61 1.98
CA TYR A 188 5.89 -0.62 1.54
C TYR A 188 6.84 -0.16 2.66
N VAL A 189 6.49 0.91 3.35
CA VAL A 189 7.27 1.42 4.48
C VAL A 189 7.20 0.48 5.69
N LEU A 190 6.01 -0.02 6.02
CA LEU A 190 5.79 -0.93 7.15
C LEU A 190 6.60 -2.23 7.01
N LEU A 191 6.55 -2.87 5.85
CA LEU A 191 7.27 -4.12 5.58
C LEU A 191 8.78 -3.93 5.72
N GLN A 192 9.33 -2.86 5.17
CA GLN A 192 10.76 -2.58 5.31
C GLN A 192 11.14 -2.19 6.74
N ALA A 193 10.26 -1.50 7.48
CA ALA A 193 10.52 -1.14 8.88
C ALA A 193 10.69 -2.38 9.79
N VAL A 194 10.09 -3.52 9.42
CA VAL A 194 10.26 -4.80 10.13
C VAL A 194 11.28 -5.74 9.47
N GLY A 195 12.05 -5.24 8.52
CA GLY A 195 13.16 -5.99 7.91
C GLY A 195 12.77 -6.88 6.73
N VAL A 196 11.60 -6.72 6.12
CA VAL A 196 11.27 -7.36 4.85
C VAL A 196 12.07 -6.69 3.73
N PRO A 197 12.71 -7.46 2.81
CA PRO A 197 13.47 -6.90 1.69
C PRO A 197 12.65 -5.93 0.83
N GLU A 198 13.28 -4.84 0.38
CA GLU A 198 12.63 -3.83 -0.47
C GLU A 198 11.98 -4.46 -1.71
N SER A 199 12.65 -5.40 -2.36
CA SER A 199 12.12 -6.10 -3.55
C SER A 199 10.82 -6.84 -3.27
N VAL A 200 10.66 -7.40 -2.06
CA VAL A 200 9.44 -8.09 -1.63
C VAL A 200 8.33 -7.07 -1.32
N ALA A 201 8.66 -5.97 -0.65
CA ALA A 201 7.71 -4.88 -0.39
C ALA A 201 7.18 -4.24 -1.69
N ARG A 202 8.04 -4.11 -2.72
CA ARG A 202 7.64 -3.67 -4.08
C ARG A 202 6.71 -4.67 -4.76
N GLN A 203 6.97 -5.97 -4.62
CA GLN A 203 6.08 -7.00 -5.17
C GLN A 203 4.69 -6.95 -4.53
N ASP A 204 4.58 -6.80 -3.19
CA ASP A 204 3.27 -6.59 -2.55
C ASP A 204 2.57 -5.35 -3.10
N TYR A 205 3.27 -4.23 -3.26
CA TYR A 205 2.70 -3.02 -3.83
C TYR A 205 2.11 -3.27 -5.22
N LEU A 206 2.84 -3.97 -6.11
CA LEU A 206 2.42 -4.27 -7.48
C LEU A 206 1.27 -5.29 -7.58
N LEU A 207 1.02 -6.11 -6.55
CA LEU A 207 -0.14 -7.03 -6.51
C LEU A 207 -1.48 -6.29 -6.63
N SER A 208 -1.52 -5.00 -6.29
CA SER A 208 -2.74 -4.20 -6.47
C SER A 208 -3.21 -4.18 -7.93
N ASN A 209 -2.30 -4.24 -8.92
CA ASN A 209 -2.67 -4.33 -10.33
C ASN A 209 -3.42 -5.64 -10.63
N GLN A 210 -2.97 -6.75 -10.06
CA GLN A 210 -3.61 -8.06 -10.26
C GLN A 210 -5.01 -8.07 -9.62
N TYR A 211 -5.14 -7.64 -8.37
CA TYR A 211 -6.40 -7.71 -7.65
C TYR A 211 -7.47 -6.77 -8.20
N ARG A 212 -7.05 -5.63 -8.77
CA ARG A 212 -7.95 -4.62 -9.31
C ARG A 212 -8.27 -4.78 -10.79
N ALA A 213 -7.49 -5.57 -11.54
CA ALA A 213 -7.56 -5.65 -13.01
C ALA A 213 -8.98 -5.82 -13.56
N ALA A 214 -9.73 -6.77 -13.02
CA ALA A 214 -11.10 -7.06 -13.48
C ALA A 214 -12.07 -5.91 -13.17
N SER A 215 -12.01 -5.34 -11.95
CA SER A 215 -12.87 -4.24 -11.51
C SER A 215 -12.59 -2.96 -12.33
N ASP A 216 -11.31 -2.64 -12.55
CA ASP A 216 -10.90 -1.46 -13.31
C ASP A 216 -11.26 -1.57 -14.80
N ALA A 217 -11.10 -2.75 -15.39
CA ALA A 217 -11.55 -3.01 -16.76
C ALA A 217 -13.08 -2.92 -16.91
N ALA A 218 -13.82 -3.47 -15.94
CA ALA A 218 -15.28 -3.40 -15.91
C ALA A 218 -15.77 -1.94 -15.82
N LEU A 219 -15.14 -1.11 -14.97
CA LEU A 219 -15.46 0.32 -14.87
C LEU A 219 -15.26 1.02 -16.22
N ARG A 220 -14.11 0.81 -16.88
CA ARG A 220 -13.86 1.41 -18.21
C ARG A 220 -14.88 0.97 -19.25
N ALA A 221 -15.21 -0.32 -19.28
CA ALA A 221 -16.24 -0.86 -20.18
C ALA A 221 -17.62 -0.24 -19.93
N GLN A 222 -18.03 -0.09 -18.67
CA GLN A 222 -19.28 0.55 -18.27
C GLN A 222 -19.33 2.02 -18.69
N LEU A 223 -18.28 2.79 -18.48
CA LEU A 223 -18.20 4.20 -18.86
C LEU A 223 -18.31 4.39 -20.38
N LYS A 224 -17.69 3.48 -21.15
CA LYS A 224 -17.77 3.46 -22.61
C LYS A 224 -19.17 3.09 -23.07
N ALA A 225 -19.75 2.02 -22.55
CA ALA A 225 -21.08 1.55 -22.92
C ALA A 225 -22.18 2.58 -22.57
N ALA A 226 -22.03 3.31 -21.48
CA ALA A 226 -22.92 4.38 -21.08
C ALA A 226 -22.71 5.70 -21.85
N GLY A 227 -21.75 5.76 -22.78
CA GLY A 227 -21.43 6.98 -23.53
C GLY A 227 -20.82 8.10 -22.68
N ILE A 228 -20.40 7.79 -21.45
CA ILE A 228 -19.81 8.77 -20.52
C ILE A 228 -18.38 9.11 -20.92
N MET A 229 -17.61 8.10 -21.37
CA MET A 229 -16.25 8.29 -21.89
C MET A 229 -16.10 7.58 -23.23
N GLN A 230 -15.70 8.31 -24.27
CA GLN A 230 -15.37 7.71 -25.57
C GLN A 230 -14.03 6.96 -25.51
N ASN A 231 -13.06 7.52 -24.80
CA ASN A 231 -11.74 6.93 -24.53
C ASN A 231 -11.52 6.71 -23.01
N PRO A 232 -12.07 5.64 -22.40
CA PRO A 232 -11.91 5.38 -20.98
C PRO A 232 -10.48 4.93 -20.59
N ASP A 233 -9.62 4.61 -21.58
CA ASP A 233 -8.23 4.24 -21.34
C ASP A 233 -7.38 5.41 -20.79
N LEU A 234 -7.88 6.65 -20.92
CA LEU A 234 -7.35 7.81 -20.19
C LEU A 234 -7.30 7.61 -18.67
N LEU A 235 -8.09 6.69 -18.13
CA LEU A 235 -8.10 6.35 -16.71
C LEU A 235 -7.00 5.34 -16.32
N ILE A 236 -6.40 4.64 -17.27
CA ILE A 236 -5.44 3.56 -16.97
C ILE A 236 -4.31 4.04 -16.04
N PRO A 237 -3.63 5.18 -16.30
CA PRO A 237 -2.55 5.63 -15.43
C PRO A 237 -3.01 5.89 -13.98
N LEU A 238 -4.28 6.28 -13.78
CA LEU A 238 -4.86 6.50 -12.44
C LEU A 238 -5.31 5.19 -11.77
N GLN A 239 -5.48 4.11 -12.52
CA GLN A 239 -5.97 2.81 -12.03
C GLN A 239 -4.86 1.85 -11.66
N ILE A 240 -3.70 1.94 -12.30
CA ILE A 240 -2.54 1.08 -12.04
C ILE A 240 -1.62 1.65 -10.96
N VAL A 241 -0.73 0.81 -10.46
CA VAL A 241 0.50 1.16 -9.76
C VAL A 241 1.70 0.71 -10.60
N SER A 242 2.84 1.39 -10.46
CA SER A 242 4.07 1.06 -11.16
C SER A 242 5.29 1.37 -10.30
N ASP A 243 6.41 0.74 -10.60
CA ASP A 243 7.69 1.10 -9.99
C ASP A 243 8.03 2.57 -10.21
N GLU A 244 7.70 3.13 -11.39
CA GLU A 244 7.92 4.54 -11.70
C GLU A 244 7.21 5.48 -10.71
N TYR A 245 5.97 5.17 -10.31
CA TYR A 245 5.26 5.98 -9.30
C TYR A 245 5.87 5.81 -7.91
N LEU A 246 6.16 4.58 -7.52
CA LEU A 246 6.79 4.30 -6.23
C LEU A 246 8.15 4.97 -6.12
N ASP A 247 8.94 4.94 -7.19
CA ASP A 247 10.28 5.55 -7.25
C ASP A 247 10.25 7.08 -7.06
N VAL A 248 9.15 7.76 -7.43
CA VAL A 248 8.96 9.20 -7.12
C VAL A 248 8.95 9.41 -5.60
N ALA A 249 8.19 8.62 -4.85
CA ALA A 249 8.16 8.73 -3.39
C ALA A 249 9.50 8.32 -2.76
N VAL A 250 10.14 7.26 -3.26
CA VAL A 250 11.45 6.80 -2.79
C VAL A 250 12.53 7.85 -3.06
N ALA A 251 12.53 8.48 -4.24
CA ALA A 251 13.47 9.56 -4.56
C ALA A 251 13.25 10.79 -3.68
N GLN A 252 11.99 11.18 -3.46
CA GLN A 252 11.63 12.28 -2.57
C GLN A 252 12.05 12.00 -1.12
N MET A 253 11.84 10.77 -0.64
CA MET A 253 12.29 10.31 0.68
C MET A 253 13.83 10.42 0.81
N LYS A 254 14.56 9.93 -0.18
CA LYS A 254 16.04 10.02 -0.21
C LYS A 254 16.51 11.46 -0.25
N GLN A 255 15.86 12.33 -1.02
CA GLN A 255 16.19 13.76 -1.10
C GLN A 255 15.98 14.46 0.25
N GLN A 256 14.89 14.17 0.98
CA GLN A 256 14.57 14.84 2.24
C GLN A 256 15.37 14.30 3.43
N TYR A 257 15.61 13.00 3.47
CA TYR A 257 16.15 12.31 4.66
C TYR A 257 17.49 11.62 4.41
N GLY A 258 17.89 11.41 3.16
CA GLY A 258 19.12 10.75 2.75
C GLY A 258 18.98 9.24 2.55
N ASP A 259 18.45 8.53 3.53
CA ASP A 259 18.24 7.07 3.47
C ASP A 259 16.97 6.64 4.21
N PHE A 260 16.57 5.37 4.04
CA PHE A 260 15.36 4.83 4.64
C PHE A 260 15.43 4.78 6.17
N GLY A 261 16.58 4.47 6.76
CA GLY A 261 16.74 4.46 8.21
C GLY A 261 16.56 5.86 8.84
N LYS A 262 17.06 6.90 8.16
CA LYS A 262 16.81 8.28 8.58
C LYS A 262 15.36 8.71 8.34
N TYR A 263 14.71 8.21 7.31
CA TYR A 263 13.27 8.43 7.14
C TYR A 263 12.48 7.81 8.27
N LEU A 264 12.77 6.56 8.69
CA LEU A 264 12.12 5.95 9.86
C LEU A 264 12.33 6.76 11.14
N SER A 265 13.57 7.17 11.43
CA SER A 265 13.90 7.82 12.69
C SER A 265 13.57 9.32 12.71
N LYS A 266 13.88 10.07 11.64
CA LYS A 266 13.70 11.53 11.60
C LYS A 266 12.41 11.95 10.90
N GLY A 267 12.03 11.27 9.84
CA GLY A 267 10.79 11.54 9.11
C GLY A 267 9.57 11.06 9.89
N LEU A 268 9.51 9.77 10.16
CA LEU A 268 8.39 9.15 10.86
C LEU A 268 8.51 9.25 12.39
N GLY A 269 9.66 9.66 12.93
CA GLY A 269 9.87 9.77 14.38
C GLY A 269 9.65 8.44 15.11
N LEU A 270 10.10 7.33 14.51
CA LEU A 270 10.06 6.01 15.11
C LEU A 270 11.35 5.80 15.89
N ASP A 271 11.23 5.77 17.21
CA ASP A 271 12.36 5.43 18.09
C ASP A 271 12.61 3.91 18.14
N ALA A 272 13.73 3.51 18.72
CA ALA A 272 14.09 2.11 18.83
C ALA A 272 13.05 1.29 19.61
N GLY A 273 12.41 1.87 20.61
CA GLY A 273 11.34 1.22 21.38
C GLY A 273 10.11 0.95 20.54
N THR A 274 9.72 1.89 19.67
CA THR A 274 8.60 1.72 18.73
C THR A 274 8.93 0.64 17.69
N ILE A 275 10.14 0.63 17.14
CA ILE A 275 10.57 -0.41 16.18
C ILE A 275 10.59 -1.80 16.84
N LEU A 276 11.08 -1.93 18.06
CA LEU A 276 11.05 -3.19 18.80
C LEU A 276 9.63 -3.68 19.06
N LYS A 277 8.71 -2.79 19.45
CA LYS A 277 7.29 -3.13 19.63
C LYS A 277 6.65 -3.56 18.33
N LEU A 278 6.93 -2.83 17.23
CA LEU A 278 6.44 -3.16 15.91
C LEU A 278 6.92 -4.55 15.49
N HIS A 279 8.19 -4.84 15.67
CA HIS A 279 8.76 -6.15 15.38
C HIS A 279 8.10 -7.24 16.22
N HIS A 280 7.99 -7.04 17.54
CA HIS A 280 7.34 -8.00 18.45
C HIS A 280 5.87 -8.28 18.09
N ASN A 281 5.11 -7.26 17.66
CA ASN A 281 3.69 -7.42 17.34
C ASN A 281 3.43 -7.95 15.94
N PHE A 282 4.35 -7.70 15.01
CA PHE A 282 4.09 -7.98 13.58
C PHE A 282 5.04 -9.02 12.99
N VAL A 283 6.10 -9.42 13.68
CA VAL A 283 7.05 -10.46 13.25
C VAL A 283 7.12 -11.57 14.29
N GLY A 284 7.22 -12.82 13.84
CA GLY A 284 7.28 -13.98 14.73
C GLY A 284 7.82 -15.23 14.05
#